data_baab49082de7b2989a8bbf840223969b
#
_entry.id   baab49082de7b2989a8bbf840223969b
#
_cell.length_a   1.000
_cell.length_b   1.000
_cell.length_c   1.000
_cell.angle_alpha   90.00
_cell.angle_beta   90.00
_cell.angle_gamma   90.00
#
_symmetry.space_group_name_H-M   'P 1'
#
loop_
_entity.id
_entity.type
_entity.pdbx_description
1 polymer ?
#
loop_
_entity_poly.entity_id
_entity_poly.type
_entity_poly.pdbx_seq_one_letter_code
_entity_poly.pdbx_strand_id
1 'polypeptide(L)'
;LTRFIARVRGRFESATAIEPDSASRSALLRVLSALPETQRARIGVLPVAVGEQSGRQRFAHGLGYASQLSAIGSDEVAVHSIDDLGLAPTFIKLHLEGHEWPALRGARATLLRQRPIVAATVYHNRDGLFATAQWLMRTLPRYRFWLRVHSWCGTGAVIYCLPEERLA
;
A
#
# COMPACT_ATOMS: atom_id res chain seq x y z
N LEU A 1 -7.07 6.58 -2.15
CA LEU A 1 -6.93 7.58 -1.08
C LEU A 1 -8.24 8.34 -0.85
N THR A 2 -8.85 8.93 -1.88
CA THR A 2 -10.06 9.78 -1.76
C THR A 2 -11.24 9.08 -1.10
N ARG A 3 -11.51 7.81 -1.47
CA ARG A 3 -12.55 7.01 -0.80
C ARG A 3 -12.25 6.80 0.69
N PHE A 4 -10.99 6.63 1.05
CA PHE A 4 -10.59 6.54 2.46
C PHE A 4 -10.87 7.85 3.20
N ILE A 5 -10.43 8.99 2.64
CA ILE A 5 -10.65 10.33 3.21
C ILE A 5 -12.16 10.58 3.44
N ALA A 6 -12.98 10.24 2.45
CA ALA A 6 -14.43 10.37 2.56
C ALA A 6 -15.01 9.48 3.68
N ARG A 7 -14.56 8.23 3.78
CA ARG A 7 -15.02 7.29 4.82
C ARG A 7 -14.67 7.73 6.23
N VAL A 8 -13.45 8.24 6.44
CA VAL A 8 -13.05 8.77 7.75
C VAL A 8 -13.55 10.20 7.99
N ARG A 9 -14.35 10.76 7.06
CA ARG A 9 -14.92 12.11 7.14
C ARG A 9 -13.83 13.18 7.37
N GLY A 10 -12.67 13.02 6.73
CA GLY A 10 -11.51 13.90 6.91
C GLY A 10 -10.83 13.82 8.28
N ARG A 11 -11.23 12.88 9.14
CA ARG A 11 -10.61 12.69 10.47
C ARG A 11 -9.40 11.77 10.36
N PHE A 12 -8.27 12.33 10.00
CA PHE A 12 -6.95 11.69 9.99
C PHE A 12 -5.91 12.74 10.37
N GLU A 13 -4.83 12.31 10.99
CA GLU A 13 -3.71 13.18 11.36
C GLU A 13 -2.86 13.50 10.14
N SER A 14 -2.39 12.46 9.46
CA SER A 14 -1.64 12.57 8.21
C SER A 14 -1.95 11.39 7.29
N ALA A 15 -1.67 11.56 6.00
CA ALA A 15 -1.72 10.49 5.02
C ALA A 15 -0.56 10.63 4.04
N THR A 16 0.07 9.51 3.68
CA THR A 16 1.11 9.46 2.64
C THR A 16 0.62 8.56 1.51
N ALA A 17 0.48 9.14 0.33
CA ALA A 17 0.26 8.39 -0.90
C ALA A 17 1.61 8.13 -1.57
N ILE A 18 1.84 6.90 -2.00
CA ILE A 18 3.06 6.49 -2.68
C ILE A 18 2.67 6.03 -4.07
N GLU A 19 3.15 6.73 -5.11
CA GLU A 19 2.75 6.49 -6.50
C GLU A 19 3.90 6.78 -7.46
N PRO A 20 4.55 5.77 -8.02
CA PRO A 20 5.65 5.93 -8.96
C PRO A 20 5.20 6.40 -10.35
N ASP A 21 3.99 5.99 -10.82
CA ASP A 21 3.51 6.36 -12.14
C ASP A 21 3.17 7.85 -12.21
N SER A 22 3.81 8.58 -13.14
CA SER A 22 3.66 10.03 -13.26
C SER A 22 2.26 10.47 -13.67
N ALA A 23 1.58 9.69 -14.52
CA ALA A 23 0.22 9.99 -14.96
C ALA A 23 -0.79 9.78 -13.82
N SER A 24 -0.67 8.65 -13.11
CA SER A 24 -1.48 8.33 -11.93
C SER A 24 -1.26 9.37 -10.83
N ARG A 25 0.00 9.75 -10.58
CA ARG A 25 0.34 10.79 -9.61
C ARG A 25 -0.25 12.15 -9.99
N SER A 26 -0.18 12.53 -11.26
CA SER A 26 -0.79 13.79 -11.75
C SER A 26 -2.30 13.78 -11.58
N ALA A 27 -2.95 12.65 -11.86
CA ALA A 27 -4.38 12.48 -11.61
C ALA A 27 -4.71 12.58 -10.11
N LEU A 28 -3.91 11.95 -9.26
CA LEU A 28 -4.06 12.05 -7.81
C LEU A 28 -3.94 13.49 -7.32
N LEU A 29 -2.91 14.22 -7.76
CA LEU A 29 -2.70 15.62 -7.36
C LEU A 29 -3.88 16.52 -7.77
N ARG A 30 -4.45 16.33 -8.97
CA ARG A 30 -5.66 17.04 -9.39
C ARG A 30 -6.85 16.78 -8.46
N VAL A 31 -7.04 15.53 -8.04
CA VAL A 31 -8.12 15.21 -7.11
C VAL A 31 -7.86 15.78 -5.72
N LEU A 32 -6.61 15.75 -5.26
CA LEU A 32 -6.23 16.35 -3.97
C LEU A 32 -6.39 17.87 -3.95
N SER A 33 -6.18 18.55 -5.08
CA SER A 33 -6.37 20.00 -5.16
C SER A 33 -7.82 20.46 -4.93
N ALA A 34 -8.79 19.57 -5.11
CA ALA A 34 -10.20 19.83 -4.82
C ALA A 34 -10.59 19.63 -3.34
N LEU A 35 -9.67 19.13 -2.51
CA LEU A 35 -9.92 18.98 -1.07
C LEU A 35 -9.76 20.31 -0.34
N PRO A 36 -10.46 20.48 0.82
CA PRO A 36 -10.21 21.60 1.72
C PRO A 36 -8.73 21.69 2.09
N GLU A 37 -8.19 22.89 2.17
CA GLU A 37 -6.77 23.16 2.49
C GLU A 37 -6.33 22.43 3.77
N THR A 38 -7.17 22.44 4.80
CA THR A 38 -6.91 21.78 6.08
C THR A 38 -6.75 20.26 5.98
N GLN A 39 -7.32 19.63 4.95
CA GLN A 39 -7.11 18.20 4.65
C GLN A 39 -5.89 18.02 3.76
N ARG A 40 -5.78 18.84 2.72
CA ARG A 40 -4.68 18.78 1.75
C ARG A 40 -3.31 18.94 2.41
N ALA A 41 -3.17 19.89 3.32
CA ALA A 41 -1.92 20.15 4.05
C ALA A 41 -1.40 18.94 4.87
N ARG A 42 -2.27 17.96 5.13
CA ARG A 42 -1.91 16.74 5.87
C ARG A 42 -1.62 15.53 4.96
N ILE A 43 -1.58 15.73 3.63
CA ILE A 43 -1.39 14.66 2.67
C ILE A 43 -0.08 14.85 1.92
N GLY A 44 0.86 13.95 2.13
CA GLY A 44 2.09 13.82 1.33
C GLY A 44 1.89 12.91 0.14
N VAL A 45 2.60 13.20 -0.96
CA VAL A 45 2.66 12.32 -2.14
C VAL A 45 4.12 12.06 -2.47
N LEU A 46 4.54 10.80 -2.45
CA LEU A 46 5.90 10.38 -2.75
C LEU A 46 5.97 9.76 -4.15
N PRO A 47 6.85 10.26 -5.04
CA PRO A 47 7.00 9.77 -6.41
C PRO A 47 7.93 8.55 -6.49
N VAL A 48 7.70 7.55 -5.64
CA VAL A 48 8.53 6.34 -5.52
C VAL A 48 7.67 5.09 -5.53
N ALA A 49 8.27 3.94 -5.80
CA ALA A 49 7.66 2.64 -5.56
C ALA A 49 8.03 2.12 -4.16
N VAL A 50 7.30 1.14 -3.67
CA VAL A 50 7.68 0.41 -2.45
C VAL A 50 8.07 -1.02 -2.79
N GLY A 51 9.11 -1.52 -2.10
CA GLY A 51 9.64 -2.86 -2.30
C GLY A 51 10.28 -3.41 -1.03
N GLU A 52 10.98 -4.53 -1.16
CA GLU A 52 11.67 -5.16 -0.03
C GLU A 52 12.91 -4.38 0.40
N GLN A 53 13.63 -3.82 -0.56
CA GLN A 53 14.86 -3.07 -0.35
C GLN A 53 14.81 -1.76 -1.13
N SER A 54 15.45 -0.74 -0.59
CA SER A 54 15.61 0.54 -1.27
C SER A 54 16.62 0.43 -2.40
N GLY A 55 16.40 1.17 -3.48
CA GLY A 55 17.23 1.15 -4.68
C GLY A 55 16.52 1.72 -5.91
N ARG A 56 16.83 1.18 -7.07
CA ARG A 56 16.17 1.52 -8.34
C ARG A 56 15.73 0.23 -9.02
N GLN A 57 14.55 0.25 -9.61
CA GLN A 57 14.02 -0.88 -10.37
C GLN A 57 13.29 -0.39 -11.62
N ARG A 58 13.22 -1.26 -12.62
CA ARG A 58 12.44 -0.99 -13.83
C ARG A 58 10.95 -0.98 -13.53
N PHE A 59 10.24 -0.10 -14.21
CA PHE A 59 8.81 0.12 -14.03
C PHE A 59 8.11 0.19 -15.39
N ALA A 60 6.99 -0.50 -15.52
CA ALA A 60 6.11 -0.44 -16.67
C ALA A 60 5.08 0.67 -16.46
N HIS A 61 5.27 1.79 -17.15
CA HIS A 61 4.38 2.95 -17.12
C HIS A 61 3.20 2.85 -18.08
N GLY A 62 2.20 3.69 -17.85
CA GLY A 62 1.14 3.94 -18.84
C GLY A 62 0.11 2.83 -18.99
N LEU A 63 0.16 1.82 -18.13
CA LEU A 63 -0.80 0.72 -18.14
C LEU A 63 -2.03 0.99 -17.23
N GLY A 64 -2.20 2.24 -16.80
CA GLY A 64 -3.24 2.62 -15.86
C GLY A 64 -3.09 1.87 -14.53
N TYR A 65 -4.13 1.13 -14.16
CA TYR A 65 -4.11 0.33 -12.92
C TYR A 65 -3.09 -0.82 -12.93
N ALA A 66 -2.62 -1.26 -14.09
CA ALA A 66 -1.64 -2.33 -14.24
C ALA A 66 -0.20 -1.84 -14.31
N SER A 67 0.06 -0.54 -14.09
CA SER A 67 1.43 -0.01 -13.99
C SER A 67 2.13 -0.61 -12.77
N GLN A 68 3.31 -1.22 -12.98
CA GLN A 68 3.97 -2.03 -11.95
C GLN A 68 5.49 -2.08 -12.10
N LEU A 69 6.17 -2.48 -11.04
CA LEU A 69 7.57 -2.89 -11.11
C LEU A 69 7.68 -4.13 -12.01
N SER A 70 8.57 -4.08 -13.00
CA SER A 70 8.68 -5.14 -14.01
C SER A 70 10.08 -5.17 -14.62
N ALA A 71 10.66 -6.35 -14.76
CA ALA A 71 11.97 -6.52 -15.39
C ALA A 71 12.04 -6.00 -16.84
N ILE A 72 10.87 -5.94 -17.52
CA ILE A 72 10.73 -5.44 -18.90
C ILE A 72 10.22 -3.99 -18.96
N GLY A 73 10.14 -3.30 -17.81
CA GLY A 73 9.73 -1.90 -17.77
C GLY A 73 10.69 -0.99 -18.55
N SER A 74 10.15 0.06 -19.17
CA SER A 74 10.92 1.02 -19.98
C SER A 74 11.75 1.98 -19.15
N ASP A 75 11.27 2.32 -17.96
CA ASP A 75 11.85 3.37 -17.12
C ASP A 75 12.32 2.83 -15.77
N GLU A 76 13.24 3.54 -15.15
CA GLU A 76 13.67 3.26 -13.79
C GLU A 76 12.99 4.20 -12.80
N VAL A 77 12.46 3.66 -11.73
CA VAL A 77 11.92 4.40 -10.60
C VAL A 77 12.73 4.15 -9.34
N ALA A 78 12.74 5.13 -8.44
CA ALA A 78 13.23 4.91 -7.10
C ALA A 78 12.28 3.96 -6.35
N VAL A 79 12.85 3.00 -5.66
CA VAL A 79 12.14 2.06 -4.77
C VAL A 79 12.63 2.31 -3.35
N HIS A 80 11.71 2.35 -2.40
CA HIS A 80 12.04 2.40 -0.98
C HIS A 80 11.39 1.24 -0.23
N SER A 81 12.09 0.69 0.75
CA SER A 81 11.42 -0.11 1.74
C SER A 81 10.53 0.80 2.60
N ILE A 82 9.41 0.29 3.09
CA ILE A 82 8.54 1.08 3.99
C ILE A 82 9.27 1.41 5.28
N ASP A 83 10.17 0.54 5.71
CA ASP A 83 11.02 0.76 6.90
C ASP A 83 11.94 1.97 6.73
N ASP A 84 12.51 2.17 5.53
CA ASP A 84 13.41 3.30 5.23
C ASP A 84 12.67 4.63 5.05
N LEU A 85 11.38 4.62 4.79
CA LEU A 85 10.57 5.83 4.71
C LEU A 85 10.39 6.51 6.08
N GLY A 86 10.70 5.83 7.19
CA GLY A 86 10.62 6.40 8.53
C GLY A 86 9.20 6.78 8.98
N LEU A 87 8.17 6.25 8.33
CA LEU A 87 6.78 6.54 8.63
C LEU A 87 6.31 5.80 9.91
N ALA A 88 5.34 6.39 10.60
CA ALA A 88 4.68 5.79 11.76
C ALA A 88 3.19 5.53 11.48
N PRO A 89 2.85 4.63 10.53
CA PRO A 89 1.47 4.45 10.10
C PRO A 89 0.63 3.73 11.17
N THR A 90 -0.62 4.15 11.30
CA THR A 90 -1.66 3.39 12.01
C THR A 90 -2.49 2.52 11.06
N PHE A 91 -2.41 2.78 9.76
CA PHE A 91 -3.06 2.03 8.70
C PHE A 91 -2.17 1.99 7.46
N ILE A 92 -2.01 0.81 6.87
CA ILE A 92 -1.30 0.59 5.60
C ILE A 92 -2.23 -0.10 4.62
N LYS A 93 -2.38 0.47 3.41
CA LYS A 93 -3.04 -0.20 2.29
C LYS A 93 -2.04 -0.44 1.17
N LEU A 94 -1.95 -1.68 0.72
CA LEU A 94 -1.13 -2.08 -0.43
C LEU A 94 -2.02 -2.58 -1.57
N HIS A 95 -1.72 -2.08 -2.77
CA HIS A 95 -2.29 -2.52 -4.03
C HIS A 95 -1.24 -2.26 -5.11
N LEU A 96 -0.35 -3.23 -5.32
CA LEU A 96 0.94 -3.05 -5.98
C LEU A 96 1.13 -3.99 -7.18
N GLU A 97 0.03 -4.50 -7.72
CA GLU A 97 0.01 -5.34 -8.92
C GLU A 97 1.01 -6.52 -8.86
N GLY A 98 1.04 -7.18 -7.69
CA GLY A 98 1.86 -8.37 -7.45
C GLY A 98 3.13 -8.13 -6.62
N HIS A 99 3.43 -6.89 -6.24
CA HIS A 99 4.58 -6.54 -5.39
C HIS A 99 4.23 -6.35 -3.91
N GLU A 100 3.03 -6.77 -3.49
CA GLU A 100 2.57 -6.62 -2.11
C GLU A 100 3.47 -7.39 -1.13
N TRP A 101 3.85 -8.62 -1.45
CA TRP A 101 4.71 -9.41 -0.57
C TRP A 101 6.12 -8.82 -0.39
N PRO A 102 6.86 -8.46 -1.45
CA PRO A 102 8.12 -7.73 -1.28
C PRO A 102 7.97 -6.45 -0.44
N ALA A 103 6.93 -5.64 -0.69
CA ALA A 103 6.68 -4.42 0.07
C ALA A 103 6.39 -4.69 1.56
N LEU A 104 5.64 -5.76 1.88
CA LEU A 104 5.39 -6.17 3.26
C LEU A 104 6.68 -6.63 3.95
N ARG A 105 7.58 -7.31 3.26
CA ARG A 105 8.90 -7.68 3.80
C ARG A 105 9.75 -6.45 4.10
N GLY A 106 9.73 -5.45 3.22
CA GLY A 106 10.37 -4.15 3.41
C GLY A 106 9.67 -3.25 4.44
N ALA A 107 8.55 -3.69 5.00
CA ALA A 107 7.83 -3.02 6.08
C ALA A 107 7.95 -3.73 7.43
N ARG A 108 8.76 -4.79 7.52
CA ARG A 108 8.75 -5.70 8.68
C ARG A 108 8.98 -5.00 10.00
N ALA A 109 9.97 -4.12 10.09
CA ALA A 109 10.26 -3.38 11.32
C ALA A 109 9.12 -2.41 11.68
N THR A 110 8.58 -1.72 10.68
CA THR A 110 7.43 -0.81 10.84
C THR A 110 6.19 -1.56 11.30
N LEU A 111 5.89 -2.71 10.70
CA LEU A 111 4.74 -3.56 11.08
C LEU A 111 4.83 -4.02 12.54
N LEU A 112 6.02 -4.44 12.99
CA LEU A 112 6.23 -4.91 14.36
C LEU A 112 6.22 -3.76 15.38
N ARG A 113 6.81 -2.60 15.02
CA ARG A 113 6.93 -1.45 15.92
C ARG A 113 5.63 -0.65 16.03
N GLN A 114 5.01 -0.33 14.90
CA GLN A 114 3.84 0.57 14.84
C GLN A 114 2.51 -0.17 14.97
N ARG A 115 2.53 -1.46 14.69
CA ARG A 115 1.34 -2.34 14.73
C ARG A 115 0.14 -1.73 13.99
N PRO A 116 0.30 -1.38 12.70
CA PRO A 116 -0.80 -0.78 11.93
C PRO A 116 -1.87 -1.82 11.58
N ILE A 117 -3.08 -1.37 11.30
CA ILE A 117 -4.01 -2.17 10.51
C ILE A 117 -3.45 -2.27 9.09
N VAL A 118 -3.43 -3.49 8.53
CA VAL A 118 -2.95 -3.73 7.16
C VAL A 118 -4.10 -4.20 6.28
N ALA A 119 -4.21 -3.61 5.09
CA ALA A 119 -5.09 -4.08 4.00
C ALA A 119 -4.22 -4.30 2.75
N ALA A 120 -3.96 -5.56 2.40
CA ALA A 120 -3.15 -5.90 1.23
C ALA A 120 -3.94 -6.74 0.22
N THR A 121 -3.87 -6.38 -1.06
CA THR A 121 -4.40 -7.22 -2.13
C THR A 121 -3.57 -8.49 -2.26
N VAL A 122 -4.23 -9.62 -2.61
CA VAL A 122 -3.58 -10.93 -2.64
C VAL A 122 -3.95 -11.76 -3.87
N TYR A 123 -4.46 -11.13 -4.91
CA TYR A 123 -4.97 -11.84 -6.11
C TYR A 123 -4.13 -11.61 -7.38
N HIS A 124 -3.10 -10.76 -7.34
CA HIS A 124 -2.35 -10.40 -8.55
C HIS A 124 -1.37 -11.49 -9.02
N ASN A 125 -1.00 -12.40 -8.15
CA ASN A 125 -0.15 -13.53 -8.50
C ASN A 125 -0.52 -14.78 -7.69
N ARG A 126 -0.01 -15.95 -8.12
CA ARG A 126 -0.31 -17.25 -7.49
C ARG A 126 0.15 -17.32 -6.02
N ASP A 127 1.20 -16.63 -5.66
CA ASP A 127 1.78 -16.65 -4.31
C ASP A 127 1.10 -15.65 -3.37
N GLY A 128 0.34 -14.70 -3.93
CA GLY A 128 -0.31 -13.63 -3.17
C GLY A 128 -1.24 -14.16 -2.09
N LEU A 129 -2.13 -15.08 -2.44
CA LEU A 129 -3.12 -15.59 -1.50
C LEU A 129 -2.49 -16.44 -0.39
N PHE A 130 -1.55 -17.33 -0.73
CA PHE A 130 -1.00 -18.30 0.24
C PHE A 130 0.27 -17.78 0.91
N ALA A 131 1.29 -17.40 0.13
CA ALA A 131 2.59 -17.02 0.68
C ALA A 131 2.51 -15.71 1.48
N THR A 132 1.79 -14.71 0.96
CA THR A 132 1.59 -13.44 1.67
C THR A 132 0.82 -13.64 2.98
N ALA A 133 -0.30 -14.37 2.94
CA ALA A 133 -1.09 -14.66 4.13
C ALA A 133 -0.28 -15.43 5.17
N GLN A 134 0.42 -16.49 4.76
CA GLN A 134 1.24 -17.31 5.65
C GLN A 134 2.36 -16.48 6.30
N TRP A 135 3.03 -15.64 5.51
CA TRP A 135 4.09 -14.77 6.03
C TRP A 135 3.54 -13.77 7.06
N LEU A 136 2.41 -13.12 6.77
CA LEU A 136 1.76 -12.19 7.69
C LEU A 136 1.38 -12.88 9.01
N MET A 137 0.77 -14.07 8.96
CA MET A 137 0.38 -14.82 10.14
C MET A 137 1.58 -15.25 11.01
N ARG A 138 2.71 -15.55 10.38
CA ARG A 138 3.95 -15.91 11.11
C ARG A 138 4.69 -14.69 11.66
N THR A 139 4.54 -13.53 11.01
CA THR A 139 5.33 -12.33 11.34
C THR A 139 4.62 -11.43 12.35
N LEU A 140 3.28 -11.39 12.33
CA LEU A 140 2.49 -10.45 13.11
C LEU A 140 1.83 -11.14 14.33
N PRO A 141 2.50 -11.12 15.50
CA PRO A 141 1.95 -11.70 16.72
C PRO A 141 0.76 -10.88 17.22
N ARG A 142 -0.27 -11.55 17.74
CA ARG A 142 -1.46 -10.92 18.29
C ARG A 142 -2.20 -10.04 17.29
N TYR A 143 -2.30 -10.52 16.04
CA TYR A 143 -3.14 -9.98 15.00
C TYR A 143 -4.26 -10.96 14.69
N ARG A 144 -5.42 -10.44 14.30
CA ARG A 144 -6.48 -11.19 13.65
C ARG A 144 -6.45 -10.95 12.16
N PHE A 145 -6.81 -12.00 11.40
CA PHE A 145 -6.71 -11.99 9.95
C PHE A 145 -8.07 -12.31 9.33
N TRP A 146 -8.46 -11.52 8.34
CA TRP A 146 -9.67 -11.75 7.55
C TRP A 146 -9.34 -11.67 6.07
N LEU A 147 -9.83 -12.63 5.32
CA LEU A 147 -9.84 -12.58 3.86
C LEU A 147 -11.22 -12.12 3.41
N ARG A 148 -11.26 -11.11 2.55
CA ARG A 148 -12.48 -10.61 1.92
C ARG A 148 -12.30 -10.55 0.42
N VAL A 149 -13.32 -10.99 -0.32
CA VAL A 149 -13.40 -10.83 -1.77
C VAL A 149 -14.39 -9.70 -2.06
N HIS A 150 -13.92 -8.66 -2.71
CA HIS A 150 -14.70 -7.45 -3.00
C HIS A 150 -15.30 -7.44 -4.39
N SER A 151 -15.06 -8.46 -5.20
CA SER A 151 -15.69 -8.67 -6.50
C SER A 151 -16.15 -10.12 -6.65
N TRP A 152 -17.12 -10.33 -7.52
CA TRP A 152 -17.74 -11.63 -7.74
C TRP A 152 -16.90 -12.59 -8.60
N CYS A 153 -15.90 -12.09 -9.31
CA CYS A 153 -15.06 -12.87 -10.24
C CYS A 153 -13.71 -13.34 -9.65
N GLY A 154 -13.56 -13.30 -8.30
CA GLY A 154 -12.31 -13.69 -7.63
C GLY A 154 -11.23 -12.61 -7.59
N THR A 155 -11.34 -11.56 -8.43
CA THR A 155 -10.51 -10.36 -8.30
C THR A 155 -10.94 -9.57 -7.06
N GLY A 156 -10.07 -8.71 -6.53
CA GLY A 156 -10.41 -7.90 -5.35
C GLY A 156 -10.30 -8.66 -4.01
N ALA A 157 -9.60 -9.79 -3.97
CA ALA A 157 -9.28 -10.45 -2.71
C ALA A 157 -8.29 -9.60 -1.91
N VAL A 158 -8.65 -9.28 -0.67
CA VAL A 158 -7.86 -8.46 0.25
C VAL A 158 -7.73 -9.19 1.57
N ILE A 159 -6.50 -9.29 2.07
CA ILE A 159 -6.25 -9.71 3.45
C ILE A 159 -6.21 -8.48 4.35
N TYR A 160 -6.97 -8.56 5.45
CA TYR A 160 -6.98 -7.56 6.50
C TYR A 160 -6.32 -8.14 7.73
N CYS A 161 -5.33 -7.42 8.28
CA CYS A 161 -4.63 -7.79 9.49
C CYS A 161 -4.89 -6.68 10.52
N LEU A 162 -5.57 -7.03 11.61
CA LEU A 162 -5.93 -6.08 12.66
C LEU A 162 -5.24 -6.48 13.96
N PRO A 163 -4.46 -5.58 14.58
CA PRO A 163 -3.91 -5.81 15.92
C PRO A 163 -5.04 -5.98 16.94
N GLU A 164 -4.90 -6.92 17.87
CA GLU A 164 -5.95 -7.22 18.84
C GLU A 164 -6.34 -6.01 19.69
N GLU A 165 -5.41 -5.14 20.00
CA GLU A 165 -5.63 -3.91 20.76
C GLU A 165 -6.43 -2.83 20.01
N ARG A 166 -6.71 -3.05 18.71
CA ARG A 166 -7.52 -2.15 17.87
C ARG A 166 -8.87 -2.76 17.47
N LEU A 167 -9.26 -3.85 18.12
CA LEU A 167 -10.55 -4.54 17.87
C LEU A 167 -11.65 -4.10 18.84
N ALA A 168 -11.35 -3.25 19.80
CA ALA A 168 -12.28 -2.73 20.79
C ALA A 168 -13.16 -1.60 20.22
#